data_e77276dc7a59c74b52f15e62a9eeea05
#
_entry.id   e77276dc7a59c74b52f15e62a9eeea05
#
_cell.length_a   1.000
_cell.length_b   1.000
_cell.length_c   1.000
_cell.angle_alpha   90.00
_cell.angle_beta   90.00
_cell.angle_gamma   90.00
#
_symmetry.space_group_name_H-M   'P 1'
#
loop_
_entity.id
_entity.type
_entity.pdbx_description
1 polymer ?
#
loop_
_entity_poly.entity_id
_entity_poly.type
_entity_poly.pdbx_seq_one_letter_code
_entity_poly.pdbx_strand_id
1 'polypeptide(L)'
;MRTGRTVAKSATKSTAKRRAKRETKRPRTRLAPMQRSEQIVRGAIRFFAERGFSGQTRELAQQLGISQGLLYRYFPTKEMLIERIYEELFVSRMKPEWDVGLSDRSTPLLSRLTRFYLDYATML
;
A
#
# COMPACT_ATOMS: atom_id res chain seq x y z
N MET A 1 -36.01 59.44 10.43
CA MET A 1 -34.70 59.42 9.80
C MET A 1 -33.74 58.50 10.55
N ARG A 2 -33.99 57.20 10.53
CA ARG A 2 -32.97 56.26 11.04
C ARG A 2 -33.29 54.87 10.62
N THR A 3 -32.87 54.52 9.45
CA THR A 3 -33.03 53.16 8.98
C THR A 3 -31.76 52.80 8.22
N GLY A 4 -31.10 51.82 8.67
CA GLY A 4 -30.11 51.23 7.83
C GLY A 4 -28.75 50.95 8.47
N ARG A 5 -28.71 50.16 9.54
CA ARG A 5 -27.42 49.62 10.02
C ARG A 5 -27.55 48.31 10.76
N THR A 6 -28.22 47.32 10.21
CA THR A 6 -28.24 46.01 10.88
C THR A 6 -28.25 44.82 9.94
N VAL A 7 -28.01 45.01 8.65
CA VAL A 7 -28.12 43.88 7.69
C VAL A 7 -26.75 43.30 7.28
N ALA A 8 -25.64 44.00 7.55
CA ALA A 8 -24.32 43.58 7.08
C ALA A 8 -23.58 42.58 8.00
N LYS A 9 -24.02 42.41 9.25
CA LYS A 9 -23.33 41.51 10.20
C LYS A 9 -23.76 40.05 10.19
N SER A 10 -24.91 39.71 9.60
CA SER A 10 -25.39 38.33 9.57
C SER A 10 -24.89 37.51 8.37
N ALA A 11 -24.51 38.15 7.28
CA ALA A 11 -24.03 37.49 6.09
C ALA A 11 -22.59 36.95 6.21
N THR A 12 -21.74 37.62 6.99
CA THR A 12 -20.34 37.23 7.18
C THR A 12 -20.17 36.05 8.12
N LYS A 13 -21.04 35.87 9.10
CA LYS A 13 -21.02 34.69 9.98
C LYS A 13 -21.50 33.41 9.28
N SER A 14 -22.42 33.54 8.34
CA SER A 14 -22.96 32.41 7.59
C SER A 14 -21.96 31.84 6.56
N THR A 15 -21.22 32.71 5.89
CA THR A 15 -20.20 32.28 4.92
C THR A 15 -18.97 31.67 5.58
N ALA A 16 -18.53 32.20 6.71
CA ALA A 16 -17.43 31.63 7.49
C ALA A 16 -17.78 30.24 8.05
N LYS A 17 -19.02 30.05 8.50
CA LYS A 17 -19.50 28.76 9.01
C LYS A 17 -19.63 27.70 7.91
N ARG A 18 -20.04 28.12 6.70
CA ARG A 18 -20.08 27.23 5.52
C ARG A 18 -18.67 26.86 5.03
N ARG A 19 -17.74 27.77 5.09
CA ARG A 19 -16.33 27.53 4.71
C ARG A 19 -15.64 26.61 5.71
N ALA A 20 -15.82 26.82 7.02
CA ALA A 20 -15.32 25.91 8.06
C ALA A 20 -15.90 24.51 7.96
N LYS A 21 -17.19 24.38 7.57
CA LYS A 21 -17.85 23.08 7.36
C LYS A 21 -17.35 22.36 6.10
N ARG A 22 -16.87 23.09 5.09
CA ARG A 22 -16.22 22.52 3.90
C ARG A 22 -14.79 22.06 4.18
N GLU A 23 -14.05 22.77 5.04
CA GLU A 23 -12.69 22.39 5.42
C GLU A 23 -12.66 21.15 6.32
N THR A 24 -13.67 20.98 7.18
CA THR A 24 -13.78 19.77 8.01
C THR A 24 -14.25 18.53 7.23
N LYS A 25 -14.74 18.70 5.99
CA LYS A 25 -15.14 17.60 5.10
C LYS A 25 -14.04 17.12 4.14
N ARG A 26 -12.83 17.63 4.24
CA ARG A 26 -11.72 16.99 3.53
C ARG A 26 -11.57 15.56 4.06
N PRO A 27 -11.70 14.55 3.20
CA PRO A 27 -11.65 13.17 3.65
C PRO A 27 -10.28 12.91 4.26
N ARG A 28 -10.26 12.73 5.57
CA ARG A 28 -9.06 12.37 6.35
C ARG A 28 -8.46 11.02 5.93
N THR A 29 -9.05 10.35 4.93
CA THR A 29 -8.80 8.96 4.62
C THR A 29 -8.52 8.65 3.15
N ARG A 30 -8.43 9.67 2.25
CA ARG A 30 -7.95 9.43 0.90
C ARG A 30 -6.44 9.32 0.91
N LEU A 31 -5.98 8.09 1.10
CA LEU A 31 -4.61 7.74 0.79
C LEU A 31 -4.35 8.00 -0.70
N ALA A 32 -3.18 8.56 -1.03
CA ALA A 32 -2.74 8.61 -2.41
C ALA A 32 -2.76 7.20 -3.02
N PRO A 33 -2.99 7.03 -4.33
CA PRO A 33 -3.07 5.71 -4.95
C PRO A 33 -1.90 4.79 -4.62
N MET A 34 -0.68 5.31 -4.57
CA MET A 34 0.51 4.52 -4.19
C MET A 34 0.44 4.05 -2.74
N GLN A 35 0.01 4.91 -1.81
CA GLN A 35 -0.14 4.56 -0.40
C GLN A 35 -1.22 3.50 -0.19
N ARG A 36 -2.30 3.58 -0.95
CA ARG A 36 -3.38 2.58 -0.91
C ARG A 36 -2.89 1.24 -1.43
N SER A 37 -2.18 1.22 -2.55
CA SER A 37 -1.58 0.02 -3.13
C SER A 37 -0.64 -0.65 -2.13
N GLU A 38 0.25 0.09 -1.50
CA GLU A 38 1.17 -0.41 -0.48
C GLU A 38 0.43 -0.97 0.74
N GLN A 39 -0.63 -0.31 1.19
CA GLN A 39 -1.47 -0.79 2.29
C GLN A 39 -2.11 -2.13 1.96
N ILE A 40 -2.63 -2.28 0.75
CA ILE A 40 -3.21 -3.53 0.26
C ILE A 40 -2.16 -4.64 0.26
N VAL A 41 -0.98 -4.38 -0.28
CA VAL A 41 0.11 -5.36 -0.35
C VAL A 41 0.54 -5.82 1.05
N ARG A 42 0.74 -4.90 1.98
CA ARG A 42 1.12 -5.23 3.36
C ARG A 42 0.05 -6.07 4.06
N GLY A 43 -1.21 -5.70 3.91
CA GLY A 43 -2.32 -6.46 4.46
C GLY A 43 -2.47 -7.84 3.82
N ALA A 44 -2.25 -7.93 2.52
CA ALA A 44 -2.28 -9.20 1.78
C ALA A 44 -1.16 -10.14 2.22
N ILE A 45 0.04 -9.63 2.47
CA ILE A 45 1.16 -10.43 2.98
C ILE A 45 0.77 -11.10 4.31
N ARG A 46 0.21 -10.36 5.25
CA ARG A 46 -0.25 -10.92 6.53
C ARG A 46 -1.37 -11.92 6.35
N PHE A 47 -2.34 -11.58 5.52
CA PHE A 47 -3.49 -12.43 5.25
C PHE A 47 -3.09 -13.80 4.67
N PHE A 48 -2.26 -13.79 3.64
CA PHE A 48 -1.79 -15.03 3.02
C PHE A 48 -0.78 -15.80 3.87
N ALA A 49 -0.01 -15.11 4.71
CA ALA A 49 0.87 -15.77 5.68
C ALA A 49 0.07 -16.57 6.71
N GLU A 50 -1.08 -16.07 7.15
CA GLU A 50 -1.95 -16.75 8.12
C GLU A 50 -2.82 -17.83 7.47
N ARG A 51 -3.35 -17.59 6.26
CA ARG A 51 -4.37 -18.44 5.64
C ARG A 51 -3.89 -19.22 4.43
N GLY A 52 -2.66 -18.98 3.95
CA GLY A 52 -2.16 -19.53 2.69
C GLY A 52 -2.75 -18.85 1.47
N PHE A 53 -2.25 -19.23 0.29
CA PHE A 53 -2.68 -18.62 -0.98
C PHE A 53 -4.11 -19.02 -1.39
N SER A 54 -4.71 -20.00 -0.75
CA SER A 54 -6.13 -20.37 -0.95
C SER A 54 -7.10 -19.38 -0.30
N GLY A 55 -6.62 -18.46 0.56
CA GLY A 55 -7.45 -17.42 1.16
C GLY A 55 -8.19 -16.59 0.11
N GLN A 56 -9.45 -16.26 0.40
CA GLN A 56 -10.30 -15.53 -0.55
C GLN A 56 -10.05 -14.03 -0.49
N THR A 57 -9.98 -13.39 -1.64
CA THR A 57 -9.80 -11.93 -1.75
C THR A 57 -10.94 -11.15 -1.11
N ARG A 58 -12.15 -11.71 -1.06
CA ARG A 58 -13.28 -11.13 -0.34
C ARG A 58 -13.00 -10.95 1.15
N GLU A 59 -12.42 -11.95 1.78
CA GLU A 59 -12.04 -11.89 3.19
C GLU A 59 -10.89 -10.91 3.43
N LEU A 60 -9.95 -10.85 2.51
CA LEU A 60 -8.88 -9.86 2.53
C LEU A 60 -9.43 -8.44 2.49
N ALA A 61 -10.37 -8.15 1.60
CA ALA A 61 -11.00 -6.84 1.51
C ALA A 61 -11.71 -6.47 2.82
N GLN A 62 -12.43 -7.41 3.43
CA GLN A 62 -13.08 -7.21 4.73
C GLN A 62 -12.06 -6.91 5.83
N GLN A 63 -10.97 -7.63 5.88
CA GLN A 63 -9.90 -7.42 6.87
C GLN A 63 -9.23 -6.06 6.70
N LEU A 64 -9.08 -5.58 5.48
CA LEU A 64 -8.52 -4.25 5.18
C LEU A 64 -9.52 -3.11 5.37
N GLY A 65 -10.81 -3.42 5.59
CA GLY A 65 -11.85 -2.41 5.69
C GLY A 65 -12.14 -1.68 4.38
N ILE A 66 -11.92 -2.32 3.24
CA ILE A 66 -12.19 -1.80 1.91
C ILE A 66 -13.23 -2.66 1.19
N SER A 67 -13.85 -2.11 0.15
CA SER A 67 -14.74 -2.90 -0.71
C SER A 67 -13.93 -3.84 -1.61
N GLN A 68 -14.54 -4.95 -1.99
CA GLN A 68 -13.94 -5.86 -2.96
C GLN A 68 -13.71 -5.18 -4.32
N GLY A 69 -14.62 -4.28 -4.72
CA GLY A 69 -14.45 -3.48 -5.93
C GLY A 69 -13.22 -2.56 -5.89
N LEU A 70 -12.93 -1.96 -4.75
CA LEU A 70 -11.73 -1.16 -4.58
C LEU A 70 -10.47 -2.02 -4.67
N LEU A 71 -10.46 -3.19 -4.04
CA LEU A 71 -9.36 -4.15 -4.14
C LEU A 71 -9.09 -4.52 -5.61
N TYR A 72 -10.12 -4.89 -6.37
CA TYR A 72 -9.98 -5.24 -7.78
C TYR A 72 -9.62 -4.08 -8.69
N ARG A 73 -9.87 -2.85 -8.27
CA ARG A 73 -9.40 -1.66 -9.00
C ARG A 73 -7.88 -1.56 -9.01
N TYR A 74 -7.22 -1.91 -7.92
CA TYR A 74 -5.75 -1.92 -7.79
C TYR A 74 -5.13 -3.22 -8.30
N PHE A 75 -5.77 -4.34 -8.02
CA PHE A 75 -5.30 -5.68 -8.39
C PHE A 75 -6.46 -6.44 -9.04
N PRO A 76 -6.61 -6.35 -10.36
CA PRO A 76 -7.74 -6.95 -11.08
C PRO A 76 -7.90 -8.46 -10.89
N THR A 77 -6.80 -9.18 -10.63
CA THR A 77 -6.80 -10.61 -10.37
C THR A 77 -6.01 -10.93 -9.10
N LYS A 78 -6.34 -12.06 -8.49
CA LYS A 78 -5.59 -12.58 -7.33
C LYS A 78 -4.13 -12.86 -7.70
N GLU A 79 -3.90 -13.36 -8.89
CA GLU A 79 -2.57 -13.65 -9.42
C GLU A 79 -1.71 -12.39 -9.50
N MET A 80 -2.26 -11.27 -9.96
CA MET A 80 -1.56 -9.98 -10.00
C MET A 80 -1.19 -9.49 -8.59
N LEU A 81 -2.06 -9.71 -7.61
CA LEU A 81 -1.76 -9.40 -6.22
C LEU A 81 -0.62 -10.27 -5.68
N ILE A 82 -0.64 -11.56 -5.97
CA ILE A 82 0.41 -12.50 -5.57
C ILE A 82 1.74 -12.14 -6.22
N GLU A 83 1.75 -11.78 -7.49
CA GLU A 83 2.96 -11.31 -8.19
C GLU A 83 3.54 -10.07 -7.52
N ARG A 84 2.69 -9.12 -7.14
CA ARG A 84 3.14 -7.90 -6.45
C ARG A 84 3.71 -8.22 -5.07
N ILE A 85 3.13 -9.17 -4.35
CA ILE A 85 3.66 -9.66 -3.07
C ILE A 85 5.03 -10.31 -3.29
N TYR A 86 5.17 -11.12 -4.32
CA TYR A 86 6.45 -11.76 -4.67
C TYR A 86 7.53 -10.72 -4.96
N GLU A 87 7.23 -9.70 -5.75
CA GLU A 87 8.16 -8.59 -6.00
C GLU A 87 8.58 -7.90 -4.71
N GLU A 88 7.63 -7.62 -3.81
CA GLU A 88 7.91 -6.95 -2.55
C GLU A 88 8.80 -7.80 -1.61
N LEU A 89 8.53 -9.08 -1.52
CA LEU A 89 9.24 -9.95 -0.58
C LEU A 89 10.58 -10.47 -1.09
N PHE A 90 10.69 -10.71 -2.39
CA PHE A 90 11.87 -11.36 -2.96
C PHE A 90 12.64 -10.47 -3.90
N VAL A 91 11.99 -9.92 -4.91
CA VAL A 91 12.68 -9.18 -5.98
C VAL A 91 13.29 -7.88 -5.45
N SER A 92 12.54 -7.13 -4.64
CA SER A 92 13.04 -5.87 -4.05
C SER A 92 14.19 -6.07 -3.06
N ARG A 93 14.32 -7.28 -2.52
CA ARG A 93 15.38 -7.65 -1.56
C ARG A 93 16.56 -8.33 -2.22
N MET A 94 16.47 -8.64 -3.51
CA MET A 94 17.60 -9.21 -4.26
C MET A 94 18.74 -8.19 -4.33
N LYS A 95 19.87 -8.57 -3.83
CA LYS A 95 21.06 -7.71 -3.88
C LYS A 95 21.76 -7.86 -5.23
N PRO A 96 22.17 -6.75 -5.88
CA PRO A 96 22.92 -6.82 -7.15
C PRO A 96 24.19 -7.66 -7.05
N GLU A 97 24.83 -7.69 -5.89
CA GLU A 97 26.04 -8.47 -5.63
C GLU A 97 25.80 -9.97 -5.79
N TRP A 98 24.59 -10.43 -5.54
CA TRP A 98 24.25 -11.86 -5.70
C TRP A 98 24.28 -12.29 -7.15
N ASP A 99 23.78 -11.46 -8.06
CA ASP A 99 23.83 -11.75 -9.48
C ASP A 99 25.27 -11.82 -9.98
N VAL A 100 26.08 -10.86 -9.60
CA VAL A 100 27.52 -10.84 -9.92
C VAL A 100 28.23 -12.06 -9.33
N GLY A 101 28.01 -12.36 -8.06
CA GLY A 101 28.66 -13.48 -7.37
C GLY A 101 28.26 -14.84 -7.92
N LEU A 102 26.97 -15.03 -8.25
CA LEU A 102 26.48 -16.29 -8.83
C LEU A 102 26.94 -16.47 -10.29
N SER A 103 27.13 -15.39 -11.01
CA SER A 103 27.56 -15.40 -12.42
C SER A 103 29.08 -15.55 -12.59
N ASP A 104 29.85 -15.35 -11.53
CA ASP A 104 31.32 -15.42 -11.58
C ASP A 104 31.81 -16.87 -11.73
N ARG A 105 32.08 -17.27 -12.97
CA ARG A 105 32.55 -18.60 -13.30
C ARG A 105 34.01 -18.89 -12.88
N SER A 106 34.78 -17.88 -12.45
CA SER A 106 36.13 -18.08 -11.92
C SER A 106 36.14 -18.74 -10.55
N THR A 107 35.00 -18.64 -9.83
CA THR A 107 34.83 -19.26 -8.50
C THR A 107 34.06 -20.56 -8.64
N PRO A 108 34.42 -21.65 -7.91
CA PRO A 108 33.68 -22.90 -7.95
C PRO A 108 32.20 -22.74 -7.60
N LEU A 109 31.32 -23.50 -8.24
CA LEU A 109 29.87 -23.41 -8.06
C LEU A 109 29.46 -23.57 -6.60
N LEU A 110 30.03 -24.53 -5.90
CA LEU A 110 29.73 -24.78 -4.48
C LEU A 110 30.02 -23.52 -3.62
N SER A 111 31.13 -22.87 -3.85
CA SER A 111 31.52 -21.65 -3.12
C SER A 111 30.56 -20.49 -3.42
N ARG A 112 30.13 -20.34 -4.68
CA ARG A 112 29.16 -19.33 -5.09
C ARG A 112 27.82 -19.53 -4.41
N LEU A 113 27.31 -20.75 -4.41
CA LEU A 113 26.03 -21.11 -3.79
C LEU A 113 26.09 -20.98 -2.27
N THR A 114 27.18 -21.42 -1.64
CA THR A 114 27.37 -21.31 -0.20
C THR A 114 27.34 -19.85 0.26
N ARG A 115 28.08 -18.98 -0.43
CA ARG A 115 28.09 -17.54 -0.12
C ARG A 115 26.71 -16.92 -0.29
N PHE A 116 26.01 -17.24 -1.37
CA PHE A 116 24.66 -16.75 -1.63
C PHE A 116 23.71 -17.19 -0.51
N TYR A 117 23.64 -18.46 -0.18
CA TYR A 117 22.73 -18.97 0.84
C TYR A 117 23.02 -18.46 2.24
N LEU A 118 24.29 -18.28 2.60
CA LEU A 118 24.67 -17.71 3.89
C LEU A 118 24.19 -16.25 4.00
N ASP A 119 24.40 -15.45 2.95
CA ASP A 119 23.94 -14.06 2.94
C ASP A 119 22.40 -13.96 2.88
N TYR A 120 21.76 -14.82 2.11
CA TYR A 120 20.30 -14.91 2.06
C TYR A 120 19.70 -15.28 3.42
N ALA A 121 20.29 -16.22 4.13
CA ALA A 121 19.83 -16.63 5.45
C ALA A 121 19.89 -15.51 6.48
N THR A 122 20.83 -14.55 6.34
CA THR A 122 20.90 -13.39 7.24
C THR A 122 19.77 -12.38 7.02
N MET A 123 19.07 -12.46 5.88
CA MET A 123 17.93 -11.59 5.59
C MET A 123 16.59 -12.14 6.12
N LEU A 124 16.53 -13.41 6.44
CA LEU A 124 15.33 -14.04 6.96
C LEU A 124 15.13 -13.72 8.43
#